data_3922d9c0e23d8a9a1f75bb736df6e2e5
#
_entry.id   3922d9c0e23d8a9a1f75bb736df6e2e5
#
_cell.length_a   1.000
_cell.length_b   1.000
_cell.length_c   1.000
_cell.angle_alpha   90.00
_cell.angle_beta   90.00
_cell.angle_gamma   90.00
#
_symmetry.space_group_name_H-M   'P 1'
#
loop_
_entity.id
_entity.type
_entity.pdbx_description
1 polymer ?
#
loop_
_entity_poly.entity_id
_entity_poly.type
_entity_poly.pdbx_seq_one_letter_code
_entity_poly.pdbx_strand_id
1 'polypeptide(L)'
;AIHDRIPNTHLVMHGSSSVPQDWLAIINEFGGEIPETYGVPVEQIQEGIRHGVRKVNIDTDLRLASTGAVRRFLAQNPAEFDPRKFLTETLNAMKDICIERYNAFGSCGQADKIKPVSLAIMVNRYDAGELKQVVKPA
;
A
#
# COMPACT_ATOMS: atom_id res chain seq x y z
N ALA A 1 -15.77 -14.39 7.77
CA ALA A 1 -17.14 -13.87 8.01
C ALA A 1 -17.66 -13.05 6.81
N ILE A 2 -17.09 -11.86 6.49
CA ILE A 2 -17.63 -11.01 5.40
C ILE A 2 -17.58 -11.73 4.05
N HIS A 3 -16.40 -12.21 3.67
CA HIS A 3 -16.21 -12.89 2.37
C HIS A 3 -17.05 -14.16 2.22
N ASP A 4 -17.33 -14.86 3.30
CA ASP A 4 -18.18 -16.06 3.27
C ASP A 4 -19.63 -15.71 2.89
N ARG A 5 -20.07 -14.51 3.26
CA ARG A 5 -21.43 -14.02 2.93
C ARG A 5 -21.51 -13.42 1.53
N ILE A 6 -20.45 -12.79 1.06
CA ILE A 6 -20.38 -12.14 -0.26
C ILE A 6 -19.19 -12.67 -1.08
N PRO A 7 -19.17 -13.96 -1.43
CA PRO A 7 -17.97 -14.65 -1.91
C PRO A 7 -17.48 -14.16 -3.28
N ASN A 8 -18.34 -13.54 -4.09
CA ASN A 8 -17.98 -13.01 -5.39
C ASN A 8 -17.71 -11.48 -5.38
N THR A 9 -17.63 -10.87 -4.18
CA THR A 9 -17.33 -9.44 -4.05
C THR A 9 -15.89 -9.26 -3.59
N HIS A 10 -15.12 -8.48 -4.36
CA HIS A 10 -13.78 -8.09 -3.96
C HIS A 10 -13.82 -7.04 -2.85
N LEU A 11 -13.08 -7.28 -1.78
CA LEU A 11 -13.01 -6.36 -0.65
C LEU A 11 -11.85 -5.38 -0.83
N VAL A 12 -12.08 -4.15 -0.39
CA VAL A 12 -11.07 -3.08 -0.33
C VAL A 12 -10.76 -2.79 1.12
N MET A 13 -9.49 -2.76 1.48
CA MET A 13 -9.02 -2.43 2.81
C MET A 13 -8.55 -0.97 2.85
N HIS A 14 -9.27 -0.14 3.63
CA HIS A 14 -8.91 1.24 3.93
C HIS A 14 -8.26 1.34 5.31
N GLY A 15 -7.50 2.42 5.55
CA GLY A 15 -6.80 2.63 6.83
C GLY A 15 -5.76 1.54 7.11
N SER A 16 -5.15 0.99 6.05
CA SER A 16 -4.31 -0.20 6.10
C SER A 16 -2.81 0.07 5.99
N SER A 17 -2.38 1.33 6.18
CA SER A 17 -0.95 1.63 6.31
C SER A 17 -0.36 0.94 7.54
N SER A 18 0.84 0.38 7.41
CA SER A 18 1.47 -0.40 8.48
C SER A 18 2.24 0.44 9.48
N VAL A 19 2.55 1.69 9.12
CA VAL A 19 3.37 2.62 9.92
C VAL A 19 4.73 1.99 10.26
N PRO A 20 5.65 1.87 9.28
CA PRO A 20 6.96 1.26 9.49
C PRO A 20 7.72 1.95 10.62
N GLN A 21 8.06 1.19 11.67
CA GLN A 21 8.64 1.74 12.89
C GLN A 21 10.08 2.23 12.70
N ASP A 22 10.83 1.65 11.78
CA ASP A 22 12.16 2.08 11.36
C ASP A 22 12.14 3.49 10.76
N TRP A 23 11.17 3.79 9.89
CA TRP A 23 11.01 5.13 9.33
C TRP A 23 10.58 6.17 10.38
N LEU A 24 9.73 5.76 11.33
CA LEU A 24 9.33 6.62 12.45
C LEU A 24 10.54 6.94 13.33
N ALA A 25 11.36 5.94 13.64
CA ALA A 25 12.59 6.12 14.39
C ALA A 25 13.57 7.07 13.66
N ILE A 26 13.78 6.89 12.35
CA ILE A 26 14.62 7.77 11.52
C ILE A 26 14.09 9.22 11.57
N ILE A 27 12.79 9.44 11.43
CA ILE A 27 12.23 10.79 11.49
C ILE A 27 12.55 11.45 12.85
N ASN A 28 12.37 10.72 13.94
CA ASN A 28 12.61 11.24 15.28
C ASN A 28 14.11 11.45 15.57
N GLU A 29 14.99 10.57 15.08
CA GLU A 29 16.44 10.72 15.17
C GLU A 29 16.92 12.02 14.49
N PHE A 30 16.32 12.37 13.35
CA PHE A 30 16.68 13.56 12.57
C PHE A 30 15.73 14.75 12.76
N GLY A 31 15.34 15.01 14.02
CA GLY A 31 14.65 16.22 14.45
C GLY A 31 13.11 16.18 14.25
N GLY A 32 12.51 15.00 14.15
CA GLY A 32 11.07 14.82 14.27
C GLY A 32 10.63 14.60 15.70
N GLU A 33 9.34 14.78 15.95
CA GLU A 33 8.69 14.55 17.24
C GLU A 33 7.36 13.79 17.03
N ILE A 34 7.40 12.72 16.21
CA ILE A 34 6.22 11.90 15.97
C ILE A 34 5.98 11.02 17.20
N PRO A 35 4.79 11.08 17.80
CA PRO A 35 4.45 10.23 18.94
C PRO A 35 4.42 8.75 18.53
N GLU A 36 4.54 7.89 19.51
CA GLU A 36 4.37 6.45 19.31
C GLU A 36 3.02 6.19 18.63
N THR A 37 3.06 5.56 17.46
CA THR A 37 1.88 5.27 16.67
C THR A 37 2.08 3.98 15.88
N TYR A 38 1.00 3.23 15.70
CA TYR A 38 1.00 1.95 15.01
C TYR A 38 -0.06 1.92 13.93
N GLY A 39 0.19 1.14 12.90
CA GLY A 39 -0.77 0.84 11.85
C GLY A 39 -1.25 -0.60 11.92
N VAL A 40 -1.69 -1.11 10.78
CA VAL A 40 -2.06 -2.52 10.63
C VAL A 40 -0.80 -3.34 10.31
N PRO A 41 -0.43 -4.33 11.12
CA PRO A 41 0.70 -5.21 10.83
C PRO A 41 0.56 -5.86 9.45
N VAL A 42 1.69 -5.98 8.73
CA VAL A 42 1.73 -6.54 7.36
C VAL A 42 1.11 -7.95 7.33
N GLU A 43 1.36 -8.74 8.36
CA GLU A 43 0.83 -10.11 8.50
C GLU A 43 -0.70 -10.13 8.60
N GLN A 44 -1.30 -9.14 9.23
CA GLN A 44 -2.76 -9.00 9.30
C GLN A 44 -3.35 -8.59 7.95
N ILE A 45 -2.63 -7.75 7.18
CA ILE A 45 -3.02 -7.42 5.82
C ILE A 45 -2.97 -8.66 4.94
N GLN A 46 -1.90 -9.46 5.04
CA GLN A 46 -1.77 -10.73 4.33
C GLN A 46 -2.91 -11.70 4.69
N GLU A 47 -3.31 -11.75 5.96
CA GLU A 47 -4.47 -12.53 6.39
C GLU A 47 -5.77 -12.02 5.74
N GLY A 48 -5.97 -10.71 5.69
CA GLY A 48 -7.09 -10.09 4.98
C GLY A 48 -7.13 -10.47 3.49
N ILE A 49 -5.97 -10.54 2.84
CA ILE A 49 -5.85 -10.96 1.43
C ILE A 49 -6.31 -12.41 1.25
N ARG A 50 -5.96 -13.31 2.17
CA ARG A 50 -6.46 -14.69 2.17
C ARG A 50 -7.99 -14.77 2.34
N HIS A 51 -8.57 -13.76 2.97
CA HIS A 51 -10.01 -13.64 3.24
C HIS A 51 -10.78 -12.69 2.30
N GLY A 52 -10.29 -12.49 1.07
CA GLY A 52 -11.06 -11.81 0.02
C GLY A 52 -10.72 -10.34 -0.20
N VAL A 53 -9.77 -9.78 0.54
CA VAL A 53 -9.22 -8.46 0.21
C VAL A 53 -8.45 -8.56 -1.10
N ARG A 54 -8.76 -7.64 -2.04
CA ARG A 54 -8.12 -7.59 -3.36
C ARG A 54 -7.50 -6.23 -3.66
N LYS A 55 -7.77 -5.23 -2.83
CA LYS A 55 -7.14 -3.92 -2.89
C LYS A 55 -6.79 -3.47 -1.47
N VAL A 56 -5.55 -3.00 -1.29
CA VAL A 56 -5.05 -2.43 -0.04
C VAL A 56 -4.61 -1.00 -0.31
N ASN A 57 -5.10 -0.04 0.46
CA ASN A 57 -4.71 1.35 0.36
C ASN A 57 -3.54 1.63 1.30
N ILE A 58 -2.41 2.05 0.76
CA ILE A 58 -1.20 2.42 1.49
C ILE A 58 -0.87 3.87 1.16
N ASP A 59 -0.74 4.72 2.18
CA ASP A 59 -0.36 6.14 2.03
C ASP A 59 0.68 6.53 3.10
N THR A 60 0.35 6.35 4.37
CA THR A 60 1.21 6.79 5.49
C THR A 60 2.61 6.17 5.42
N ASP A 61 2.74 4.92 5.03
CA ASP A 61 4.05 4.25 4.88
C ASP A 61 4.97 5.02 3.92
N LEU A 62 4.42 5.47 2.78
CA LEU A 62 5.17 6.25 1.78
C LEU A 62 5.50 7.65 2.29
N ARG A 63 4.60 8.28 3.03
CA ARG A 63 4.84 9.61 3.64
C ARG A 63 5.95 9.55 4.68
N LEU A 64 5.96 8.52 5.52
CA LEU A 64 7.01 8.32 6.52
C LEU A 64 8.37 8.08 5.86
N ALA A 65 8.44 7.19 4.87
CA ALA A 65 9.66 6.93 4.12
C ALA A 65 10.20 8.20 3.43
N SER A 66 9.32 8.96 2.77
CA SER A 66 9.66 10.23 2.13
C SER A 66 10.22 11.24 3.14
N THR A 67 9.50 11.46 4.23
CA THR A 67 9.89 12.44 5.27
C THR A 67 11.20 12.05 5.94
N GLY A 68 11.35 10.77 6.31
CA GLY A 68 12.55 10.25 6.94
C GLY A 68 13.78 10.35 6.03
N ALA A 69 13.63 10.03 4.75
CA ALA A 69 14.70 10.13 3.76
C ALA A 69 15.20 11.58 3.60
N VAL A 70 14.28 12.55 3.48
CA VAL A 70 14.64 13.97 3.39
C VAL A 70 15.35 14.46 4.65
N ARG A 71 14.79 14.17 5.83
CA ARG A 71 15.37 14.60 7.10
C ARG A 71 16.79 14.05 7.31
N ARG A 72 16.94 12.74 7.10
CA ARG A 72 18.25 12.07 7.21
C ARG A 72 19.26 12.64 6.23
N PHE A 73 18.87 12.80 4.96
CA PHE A 73 19.76 13.33 3.94
C PHE A 73 20.26 14.75 4.27
N LEU A 74 19.36 15.66 4.63
CA LEU A 74 19.71 17.05 4.94
C LEU A 74 20.54 17.16 6.22
N ALA A 75 20.28 16.35 7.22
CA ALA A 75 21.09 16.31 8.44
C ALA A 75 22.51 15.81 8.16
N GLN A 76 22.68 14.82 7.29
CA GLN A 76 23.98 14.28 6.90
C GLN A 76 24.72 15.16 5.87
N ASN A 77 24.02 16.03 5.18
CA ASN A 77 24.57 16.92 4.16
C ASN A 77 24.13 18.37 4.39
N PRO A 78 24.61 19.03 5.47
CA PRO A 78 24.07 20.32 5.90
C PRO A 78 24.32 21.48 4.91
N ALA A 79 25.26 21.33 3.98
CA ALA A 79 25.53 22.31 2.92
C ALA A 79 24.68 22.08 1.66
N GLU A 80 23.88 21.01 1.62
CA GLU A 80 23.11 20.68 0.43
C GLU A 80 21.81 21.49 0.35
N PHE A 81 21.58 22.08 -0.80
CA PHE A 81 20.41 22.92 -1.06
C PHE A 81 19.63 22.48 -2.33
N ASP A 82 20.21 21.60 -3.16
CA ASP A 82 19.59 21.19 -4.41
C ASP A 82 18.49 20.15 -4.16
N PRO A 83 17.21 20.49 -4.39
CA PRO A 83 16.09 19.58 -4.13
C PRO A 83 16.17 18.27 -4.93
N ARG A 84 16.80 18.27 -6.11
CA ARG A 84 16.94 17.06 -6.92
C ARG A 84 17.68 15.94 -6.18
N LYS A 85 18.61 16.29 -5.30
CA LYS A 85 19.40 15.33 -4.54
C LYS A 85 18.58 14.68 -3.43
N PHE A 86 17.95 15.47 -2.55
CA PHE A 86 17.14 14.88 -1.47
C PHE A 86 15.83 14.26 -1.95
N LEU A 87 15.28 14.74 -3.08
CA LEU A 87 14.12 14.09 -3.71
C LEU A 87 14.49 12.75 -4.38
N THR A 88 15.74 12.57 -4.81
CA THR A 88 16.24 11.27 -5.26
C THR A 88 16.21 10.24 -4.12
N GLU A 89 16.68 10.62 -2.93
CA GLU A 89 16.61 9.75 -1.75
C GLU A 89 15.16 9.42 -1.35
N THR A 90 14.28 10.41 -1.44
CA THR A 90 12.84 10.22 -1.26
C THR A 90 12.28 9.17 -2.22
N LEU A 91 12.59 9.30 -3.52
CA LEU A 91 12.14 8.35 -4.54
C LEU A 91 12.62 6.94 -4.26
N ASN A 92 13.88 6.78 -3.88
CA ASN A 92 14.46 5.49 -3.54
C ASN A 92 13.76 4.87 -2.33
N ALA A 93 13.58 5.61 -1.25
CA ALA A 93 12.90 5.14 -0.05
C ALA A 93 11.44 4.70 -0.31
N MET A 94 10.69 5.50 -1.07
CA MET A 94 9.32 5.16 -1.46
C MET A 94 9.27 3.92 -2.37
N LYS A 95 10.22 3.81 -3.30
CA LYS A 95 10.34 2.64 -4.18
C LYS A 95 10.58 1.36 -3.38
N ASP A 96 11.45 1.41 -2.37
CA ASP A 96 11.76 0.25 -1.53
C ASP A 96 10.52 -0.21 -0.75
N ILE A 97 9.75 0.71 -0.17
CA ILE A 97 8.46 0.41 0.45
C ILE A 97 7.49 -0.24 -0.55
N CYS A 98 7.39 0.29 -1.77
CA CYS A 98 6.52 -0.31 -2.79
C CYS A 98 6.95 -1.74 -3.13
N ILE A 99 8.25 -1.99 -3.31
CA ILE A 99 8.79 -3.33 -3.61
C ILE A 99 8.44 -4.29 -2.47
N GLU A 100 8.68 -3.88 -1.23
CA GLU A 100 8.38 -4.68 -0.06
C GLU A 100 6.88 -5.05 0.01
N ARG A 101 5.99 -4.07 -0.20
CA ARG A 101 4.54 -4.30 -0.18
C ARG A 101 4.07 -5.16 -1.35
N TYR A 102 4.62 -5.00 -2.57
CA TYR A 102 4.30 -5.89 -3.69
C TYR A 102 4.71 -7.33 -3.41
N ASN A 103 5.85 -7.55 -2.78
CA ASN A 103 6.28 -8.89 -2.36
C ASN A 103 5.35 -9.45 -1.28
N ALA A 104 5.11 -8.69 -0.22
CA ALA A 104 4.30 -9.12 0.91
C ALA A 104 2.85 -9.45 0.52
N PHE A 105 2.27 -8.70 -0.43
CA PHE A 105 0.87 -8.87 -0.85
C PHE A 105 0.70 -9.81 -2.05
N GLY A 106 1.77 -10.42 -2.56
CA GLY A 106 1.71 -11.35 -3.68
C GLY A 106 1.45 -10.71 -5.03
N SER A 107 1.68 -9.39 -5.15
CA SER A 107 1.49 -8.63 -6.40
C SER A 107 2.75 -8.60 -7.27
N CYS A 108 3.90 -8.99 -6.75
CA CYS A 108 5.16 -9.02 -7.47
C CYS A 108 5.07 -9.97 -8.67
N GLY A 109 5.58 -9.56 -9.83
CA GLY A 109 5.59 -10.36 -11.05
C GLY A 109 4.20 -10.62 -11.68
N GLN A 110 3.20 -9.79 -11.38
CA GLN A 110 1.85 -9.94 -11.93
C GLN A 110 1.48 -8.89 -12.98
N ALA A 111 2.26 -7.81 -13.14
CA ALA A 111 1.88 -6.68 -13.97
C ALA A 111 1.69 -7.04 -15.46
N ASP A 112 2.53 -7.90 -16.00
CA ASP A 112 2.47 -8.37 -17.39
C ASP A 112 1.27 -9.29 -17.68
N LYS A 113 0.71 -9.89 -16.63
CA LYS A 113 -0.45 -10.79 -16.70
C LYS A 113 -1.78 -10.04 -16.71
N ILE A 114 -1.78 -8.78 -16.25
CA ILE A 114 -2.98 -7.95 -16.17
C ILE A 114 -3.22 -7.32 -17.53
N LYS A 115 -4.37 -7.64 -18.14
CA LYS A 115 -4.79 -7.08 -19.42
C LYS A 115 -6.02 -6.19 -19.21
N PRO A 116 -6.09 -5.03 -19.90
CA PRO A 116 -7.29 -4.21 -19.88
C PRO A 116 -8.51 -4.99 -20.38
N VAL A 117 -9.62 -4.89 -19.66
CA VAL A 117 -10.92 -5.44 -20.09
C VAL A 117 -11.64 -4.36 -20.89
N SER A 118 -12.03 -4.65 -22.13
CA SER A 118 -12.73 -3.67 -22.96
C SER A 118 -14.14 -3.38 -22.42
N LEU A 119 -14.66 -2.18 -22.72
CA LEU A 119 -16.01 -1.79 -22.33
C LEU A 119 -17.07 -2.80 -22.86
N ALA A 120 -16.92 -3.25 -24.10
CA ALA A 120 -17.85 -4.22 -24.70
C ALA A 120 -17.87 -5.55 -23.91
N ILE A 121 -16.73 -6.06 -23.49
CA ILE A 121 -16.67 -7.26 -22.64
C ILE A 121 -17.36 -7.00 -21.30
N MET A 122 -17.13 -5.85 -20.68
CA MET A 122 -17.76 -5.52 -19.40
C MET A 122 -19.28 -5.39 -19.53
N VAL A 123 -19.79 -4.73 -20.58
CA VAL A 123 -21.23 -4.64 -20.87
C VAL A 123 -21.84 -6.04 -20.98
N ASN A 124 -21.24 -6.91 -21.80
CA ASN A 124 -21.76 -8.28 -21.97
C ASN A 124 -21.81 -9.05 -20.64
N ARG A 125 -20.80 -8.89 -19.77
CA ARG A 125 -20.77 -9.54 -18.44
C ARG A 125 -21.86 -9.01 -17.51
N TYR A 126 -22.13 -7.69 -17.54
CA TYR A 126 -23.25 -7.10 -16.80
C TYR A 126 -24.60 -7.62 -17.30
N ASP A 127 -24.80 -7.63 -18.61
CA ASP A 127 -26.06 -8.09 -19.25
C ASP A 127 -26.30 -9.59 -19.00
N ALA A 128 -25.25 -10.39 -19.00
CA ALA A 128 -25.29 -11.80 -18.64
C ALA A 128 -25.53 -12.08 -17.14
N GLY A 129 -25.48 -11.04 -16.28
CA GLY A 129 -25.65 -11.18 -14.85
C GLY A 129 -24.43 -11.78 -14.11
N GLU A 130 -23.29 -11.95 -14.78
CA GLU A 130 -22.08 -12.54 -14.18
C GLU A 130 -21.53 -11.72 -13.00
N LEU A 131 -21.77 -10.40 -13.02
CA LEU A 131 -21.27 -9.47 -11.98
C LEU A 131 -22.32 -9.22 -10.88
N LYS A 132 -23.42 -9.95 -10.90
CA LYS A 132 -24.46 -9.81 -9.88
C LYS A 132 -23.94 -10.29 -8.53
N GLN A 133 -24.11 -9.46 -7.51
CA GLN A 133 -23.67 -9.79 -6.15
C GLN A 133 -24.42 -11.02 -5.62
N VAL A 134 -23.68 -11.94 -5.05
CA VAL A 134 -24.21 -13.08 -4.30
C VAL A 134 -24.13 -12.77 -2.81
N VAL A 135 -25.26 -12.81 -2.13
CA VAL A 135 -25.34 -12.64 -0.68
C VAL A 135 -25.91 -13.92 -0.07
N LYS A 136 -25.09 -14.60 0.74
CA LYS A 136 -25.52 -15.79 1.48
C LYS A 136 -26.21 -15.39 2.78
N PRO A 137 -27.22 -16.12 3.22
CA PRO A 137 -27.84 -15.89 4.53
C PRO A 137 -26.83 -16.04 5.67
N ALA A 138 -27.16 -15.42 6.82
CA ALA A 138 -26.34 -15.49 8.03
C ALA A 138 -26.30 -16.91 8.61
#